data_664f262958eb631eb26c61f1a0c66455
#
_entry.id   664f262958eb631eb26c61f1a0c66455
#
_cell.length_a   1.000
_cell.length_b   1.000
_cell.length_c   1.000
_cell.angle_alpha   90.00
_cell.angle_beta   90.00
_cell.angle_gamma   90.00
#
_symmetry.space_group_name_H-M   'P 1'
#
loop_
_entity.id
_entity.type
_entity.pdbx_description
1 polymer ?
#
loop_
_entity_poly.entity_id
_entity_poly.type
_entity_poly.pdbx_seq_one_letter_code
_entity_poly.pdbx_strand_id
1 'polypeptide(L)'
;MRTPASVLADLLASDPSRPRLTFYDDAPGPTRGERIELSGKVLANWVAKAANALQEEFDLGPGRSVRLDLPAHWRALYWALAAWSVGACVDLDGTAPADLTVTADDAVAASADGDLVVVTLAALARSHPTPVPAGAMDEARELATYADAFSPWDSPGPQDPALVTRAGRTAYDAVVPHPDWPSGTRALAAGDLTTVLGTALKAWSVDGSVVLVREPDPSTMPARLAAEGVTLDPS
;
A
#
# COMPACT_ATOMS: atom_id res chain seq x y z
N MET A 1 -12.63 -16.16 7.39
CA MET A 1 -12.63 -14.81 6.75
C MET A 1 -11.32 -14.67 5.97
N ARG A 2 -11.38 -14.25 4.72
CA ARG A 2 -10.19 -13.94 3.92
C ARG A 2 -9.84 -12.46 4.11
N THR A 3 -8.64 -12.16 4.59
CA THR A 3 -8.17 -10.79 4.86
C THR A 3 -7.03 -10.42 3.93
N PRO A 4 -6.70 -9.13 3.74
CA PRO A 4 -5.50 -8.74 2.98
C PRO A 4 -4.21 -9.37 3.51
N ALA A 5 -4.08 -9.52 4.84
CA ALA A 5 -2.95 -10.23 5.46
C ALA A 5 -2.91 -11.71 5.05
N SER A 6 -4.06 -12.40 4.99
CA SER A 6 -4.12 -13.79 4.52
C SER A 6 -3.79 -13.91 3.03
N VAL A 7 -4.18 -12.92 2.20
CA VAL A 7 -3.79 -12.87 0.78
C VAL A 7 -2.27 -12.76 0.64
N LEU A 8 -1.62 -11.91 1.42
CA LEU A 8 -0.16 -11.79 1.41
C LEU A 8 0.51 -13.10 1.82
N ALA A 9 -0.02 -13.79 2.85
CA ALA A 9 0.46 -15.11 3.27
C ALA A 9 0.31 -16.17 2.16
N ASP A 10 -0.82 -16.18 1.44
CA ASP A 10 -1.04 -17.06 0.28
C ASP A 10 0.01 -16.83 -0.82
N LEU A 11 0.33 -15.55 -1.13
CA LEU A 11 1.36 -15.20 -2.12
C LEU A 11 2.75 -15.70 -1.71
N LEU A 12 3.09 -15.61 -0.42
CA LEU A 12 4.35 -16.13 0.10
C LEU A 12 4.42 -17.65 0.06
N ALA A 13 3.32 -18.33 0.35
CA ALA A 13 3.24 -19.78 0.30
C ALA A 13 3.29 -20.32 -1.13
N SER A 14 2.76 -19.57 -2.09
CA SER A 14 2.77 -19.94 -3.51
C SER A 14 4.18 -19.81 -4.12
N ASP A 15 4.73 -18.61 -4.16
CA ASP A 15 6.07 -18.32 -4.65
C ASP A 15 6.56 -16.96 -4.08
N PRO A 16 7.42 -16.97 -3.05
CA PRO A 16 7.94 -15.77 -2.43
C PRO A 16 8.90 -14.96 -3.35
N SER A 17 9.47 -15.60 -4.36
CA SER A 17 10.43 -14.96 -5.28
C SER A 17 9.75 -14.29 -6.47
N ARG A 18 8.51 -14.66 -6.77
CA ARG A 18 7.76 -14.12 -7.91
C ARG A 18 7.49 -12.63 -7.72
N PRO A 19 7.70 -11.78 -8.76
CA PRO A 19 7.29 -10.39 -8.73
C PRO A 19 5.77 -10.26 -8.50
N ARG A 20 5.38 -9.54 -7.45
CA ARG A 20 3.96 -9.31 -7.11
C ARG A 20 3.53 -7.87 -7.36
N LEU A 21 4.50 -6.97 -7.46
CA LEU A 21 4.29 -5.56 -7.74
C LEU A 21 5.45 -5.05 -8.60
N THR A 22 5.14 -4.50 -9.76
CA THR A 22 6.06 -3.71 -10.59
C THR A 22 5.49 -2.30 -10.67
N PHE A 23 6.27 -1.30 -10.37
CA PHE A 23 5.88 0.10 -10.34
C PHE A 23 6.67 0.91 -11.37
N TYR A 24 5.98 1.83 -12.03
CA TYR A 24 6.54 2.85 -12.90
C TYR A 24 6.04 4.23 -12.50
N ASP A 25 6.93 5.20 -12.45
CA ASP A 25 6.58 6.59 -12.20
C ASP A 25 6.74 7.42 -13.47
N ASP A 26 5.64 7.78 -14.11
CA ASP A 26 5.60 8.70 -15.26
C ASP A 26 5.22 10.13 -14.82
N ALA A 27 4.86 10.33 -13.55
CA ALA A 27 4.49 11.65 -13.04
C ALA A 27 5.65 12.65 -13.17
N PRO A 28 5.35 13.93 -13.43
CA PRO A 28 6.36 14.97 -13.40
C PRO A 28 7.02 15.07 -12.01
N GLY A 29 8.34 15.18 -11.97
CA GLY A 29 9.07 15.33 -10.70
C GLY A 29 10.36 14.55 -10.63
N PRO A 30 10.99 14.52 -9.45
CA PRO A 30 12.32 13.93 -9.27
C PRO A 30 12.32 12.39 -9.38
N THR A 31 11.18 11.74 -9.25
CA THR A 31 11.02 10.27 -9.34
C THR A 31 10.61 9.79 -10.72
N ARG A 32 10.41 10.72 -11.69
CA ARG A 32 10.01 10.36 -13.05
C ARG A 32 11.00 9.39 -13.68
N GLY A 33 10.48 8.28 -14.21
CA GLY A 33 11.26 7.22 -14.84
C GLY A 33 11.75 6.15 -13.86
N GLU A 34 11.44 6.26 -12.56
CA GLU A 34 11.71 5.16 -11.62
C GLU A 34 10.93 3.90 -12.02
N ARG A 35 11.62 2.75 -11.94
CA ARG A 35 11.03 1.42 -12.02
C ARG A 35 11.42 0.63 -10.77
N ILE A 36 10.43 0.16 -10.04
CA ILE A 36 10.61 -0.69 -8.86
C ILE A 36 9.92 -2.02 -9.09
N GLU A 37 10.55 -3.11 -8.69
CA GLU A 37 9.95 -4.43 -8.71
C GLU A 37 10.11 -5.09 -7.34
N LEU A 38 8.99 -5.53 -6.77
CA LEU A 38 8.95 -6.20 -5.48
C LEU A 38 8.46 -7.64 -5.68
N SER A 39 9.31 -8.60 -5.28
CA SER A 39 8.87 -9.98 -5.10
C SER A 39 7.91 -10.09 -3.91
N GLY A 40 7.19 -11.20 -3.81
CA GLY A 40 6.32 -11.48 -2.66
C GLY A 40 7.06 -11.32 -1.32
N LYS A 41 8.30 -11.84 -1.24
CA LYS A 41 9.13 -11.71 -0.03
C LYS A 41 9.51 -10.27 0.27
N VAL A 42 9.93 -9.49 -0.72
CA VAL A 42 10.34 -8.09 -0.50
C VAL A 42 9.13 -7.23 -0.12
N LEU A 43 7.98 -7.45 -0.77
CA LEU A 43 6.72 -6.79 -0.39
C LEU A 43 6.36 -7.11 1.07
N ALA A 44 6.41 -8.39 1.45
CA ALA A 44 6.10 -8.82 2.82
C ALA A 44 7.06 -8.23 3.86
N ASN A 45 8.35 -8.10 3.54
CA ASN A 45 9.32 -7.46 4.44
C ASN A 45 8.96 -5.98 4.68
N TRP A 46 8.60 -5.22 3.65
CA TRP A 46 8.13 -3.83 3.81
C TRP A 46 6.82 -3.75 4.62
N VAL A 47 5.89 -4.67 4.35
CA VAL A 47 4.64 -4.76 5.13
C VAL A 47 4.93 -5.06 6.60
N ALA A 48 5.84 -6.01 6.90
CA ALA A 48 6.20 -6.37 8.27
C ALA A 48 6.84 -5.19 9.02
N LYS A 49 7.79 -4.49 8.38
CA LYS A 49 8.41 -3.29 8.96
C LYS A 49 7.39 -2.19 9.27
N ALA A 50 6.50 -1.89 8.32
CA ALA A 50 5.46 -0.90 8.51
C ALA A 50 4.45 -1.33 9.57
N ALA A 51 4.06 -2.61 9.61
CA ALA A 51 3.15 -3.14 10.62
C ALA A 51 3.75 -3.10 12.03
N ASN A 52 5.05 -3.43 12.19
CA ASN A 52 5.74 -3.26 13.47
C ASN A 52 5.76 -1.79 13.90
N ALA A 53 6.08 -0.87 12.99
CA ALA A 53 6.02 0.56 13.30
C ALA A 53 4.61 1.01 13.74
N LEU A 54 3.57 0.59 13.01
CA LEU A 54 2.18 0.91 13.35
C LEU A 54 1.79 0.37 14.74
N GLN A 55 2.23 -0.83 15.08
CA GLN A 55 1.88 -1.49 16.33
C GLN A 55 2.71 -1.00 17.52
N GLU A 56 4.04 -0.87 17.37
CA GLU A 56 4.97 -0.62 18.46
C GLU A 56 5.14 0.87 18.76
N GLU A 57 5.11 1.74 17.73
CA GLU A 57 5.32 3.18 17.88
C GLU A 57 4.00 3.94 18.05
N PHE A 58 2.95 3.52 17.30
CA PHE A 58 1.68 4.26 17.22
C PHE A 58 0.52 3.52 17.90
N ASP A 59 0.74 2.39 18.56
CA ASP A 59 -0.29 1.60 19.28
C ASP A 59 -1.56 1.35 18.42
N LEU A 60 -1.35 1.05 17.12
CA LEU A 60 -2.45 0.80 16.19
C LEU A 60 -2.87 -0.66 16.16
N GLY A 61 -4.17 -0.88 16.04
CA GLY A 61 -4.81 -2.19 16.01
C GLY A 61 -6.28 -2.08 15.60
N PRO A 62 -7.10 -3.11 15.90
CA PRO A 62 -8.53 -3.10 15.63
C PRO A 62 -9.22 -1.89 16.27
N GLY A 63 -10.11 -1.26 15.50
CA GLY A 63 -10.83 -0.05 15.93
C GLY A 63 -10.09 1.26 15.72
N ARG A 64 -8.81 1.21 15.31
CA ARG A 64 -8.00 2.38 14.92
C ARG A 64 -8.03 2.60 13.42
N SER A 65 -7.63 3.80 12.98
CA SER A 65 -7.65 4.21 11.58
C SER A 65 -6.33 4.82 11.13
N VAL A 66 -5.90 4.45 9.92
CA VAL A 66 -4.74 5.00 9.22
C VAL A 66 -5.21 5.74 7.98
N ARG A 67 -5.07 7.06 7.97
CA ARG A 67 -5.25 7.84 6.75
C ARG A 67 -4.06 7.66 5.85
N LEU A 68 -4.30 7.21 4.61
CA LEU A 68 -3.30 7.17 3.56
C LEU A 68 -3.51 8.35 2.59
N ASP A 69 -2.82 9.45 2.86
CA ASP A 69 -2.75 10.62 1.99
C ASP A 69 -1.53 10.50 1.07
N LEU A 70 -1.55 9.46 0.24
CA LEU A 70 -0.48 9.11 -0.69
C LEU A 70 -1.01 9.03 -2.12
N PRO A 71 -0.19 9.37 -3.11
CA PRO A 71 -0.54 9.07 -4.50
C PRO A 71 -0.59 7.56 -4.73
N ALA A 72 -1.10 7.15 -5.90
CA ALA A 72 -1.01 5.77 -6.37
C ALA A 72 0.45 5.36 -6.59
N HIS A 73 1.08 4.85 -5.55
CA HIS A 73 2.51 4.55 -5.46
C HIS A 73 2.73 3.21 -4.78
N TRP A 74 3.85 2.52 -5.08
CA TRP A 74 4.16 1.23 -4.47
C TRP A 74 4.22 1.28 -2.94
N ARG A 75 4.62 2.44 -2.36
CA ARG A 75 4.65 2.65 -0.91
C ARG A 75 3.25 2.64 -0.30
N ALA A 76 2.26 3.24 -0.97
CA ALA A 76 0.88 3.23 -0.50
C ALA A 76 0.32 1.80 -0.38
N LEU A 77 0.75 0.88 -1.26
CA LEU A 77 0.30 -0.51 -1.22
C LEU A 77 0.82 -1.26 0.00
N TYR A 78 2.10 -1.12 0.36
CA TYR A 78 2.59 -1.79 1.57
C TYR A 78 2.08 -1.13 2.85
N TRP A 79 1.87 0.20 2.88
CA TRP A 79 1.25 0.87 4.02
C TRP A 79 -0.19 0.41 4.24
N ALA A 80 -0.99 0.25 3.16
CA ALA A 80 -2.34 -0.31 3.26
C ALA A 80 -2.32 -1.74 3.79
N LEU A 81 -1.44 -2.60 3.25
CA LEU A 81 -1.28 -3.98 3.73
C LEU A 81 -0.83 -4.04 5.19
N ALA A 82 0.05 -3.13 5.61
CA ALA A 82 0.51 -3.02 7.00
C ALA A 82 -0.63 -2.62 7.94
N ALA A 83 -1.42 -1.60 7.58
CA ALA A 83 -2.60 -1.19 8.35
C ALA A 83 -3.59 -2.34 8.52
N TRP A 84 -3.87 -3.08 7.46
CA TRP A 84 -4.70 -4.28 7.55
C TRP A 84 -4.07 -5.42 8.34
N SER A 85 -2.73 -5.51 8.36
CA SER A 85 -2.03 -6.56 9.13
C SER A 85 -2.12 -6.33 10.64
N VAL A 86 -2.13 -5.08 11.09
CA VAL A 86 -2.40 -4.75 12.51
C VAL A 86 -3.89 -4.73 12.86
N GLY A 87 -4.78 -4.89 11.88
CA GLY A 87 -6.23 -4.86 12.09
C GLY A 87 -6.85 -3.45 12.06
N ALA A 88 -6.10 -2.44 11.66
CA ALA A 88 -6.59 -1.07 11.56
C ALA A 88 -7.39 -0.84 10.26
N CYS A 89 -8.23 0.20 10.26
CA CYS A 89 -8.97 0.65 9.09
C CYS A 89 -8.10 1.57 8.22
N VAL A 90 -8.04 1.30 6.92
CA VAL A 90 -7.45 2.24 5.94
C VAL A 90 -8.47 3.30 5.57
N ASP A 91 -8.15 4.58 5.78
CA ASP A 91 -8.96 5.72 5.38
C ASP A 91 -8.36 6.42 4.15
N LEU A 92 -9.10 6.40 3.05
CA LEU A 92 -8.79 7.11 1.79
C LEU A 92 -9.72 8.30 1.55
N ASP A 93 -10.74 8.49 2.40
CA ASP A 93 -11.70 9.59 2.26
C ASP A 93 -11.18 10.88 2.90
N GLY A 94 -10.51 10.75 4.04
CA GLY A 94 -9.89 11.86 4.76
C GLY A 94 -10.87 12.87 5.36
N THR A 95 -12.15 12.54 5.46
CA THR A 95 -13.19 13.46 5.98
C THR A 95 -13.35 13.38 7.49
N ALA A 96 -12.94 12.28 8.11
CA ALA A 96 -12.95 12.08 9.57
C ALA A 96 -11.54 12.20 10.15
N PRO A 97 -11.37 12.52 11.45
CA PRO A 97 -10.11 12.38 12.12
C PRO A 97 -9.59 10.93 12.03
N ALA A 98 -8.30 10.76 11.79
CA ALA A 98 -7.63 9.47 11.82
C ALA A 98 -6.66 9.40 13.01
N ASP A 99 -6.39 8.17 13.50
CA ASP A 99 -5.43 7.99 14.60
C ASP A 99 -4.00 8.23 14.12
N LEU A 100 -3.69 7.89 12.86
CA LEU A 100 -2.41 8.17 12.20
C LEU A 100 -2.65 8.69 10.79
N THR A 101 -1.86 9.69 10.37
CA THR A 101 -1.77 10.12 8.97
C THR A 101 -0.44 9.69 8.36
N VAL A 102 -0.48 9.04 7.19
CA VAL A 102 0.69 8.71 6.38
C VAL A 102 0.62 9.55 5.11
N THR A 103 1.53 10.50 4.92
CA THR A 103 1.48 11.45 3.79
C THR A 103 2.84 11.64 3.15
N ALA A 104 2.84 12.00 1.86
CA ALA A 104 4.01 12.49 1.14
C ALA A 104 3.90 14.00 0.81
N ASP A 105 2.89 14.68 1.34
CA ASP A 105 2.63 16.11 1.11
C ASP A 105 3.09 16.91 2.33
N ASP A 106 4.07 17.79 2.13
CA ASP A 106 4.63 18.63 3.19
C ASP A 106 3.59 19.59 3.81
N ALA A 107 2.59 20.03 3.04
CA ALA A 107 1.56 20.92 3.54
C ALA A 107 0.57 20.17 4.44
N VAL A 108 0.23 18.93 4.08
CA VAL A 108 -0.56 18.03 4.93
C VAL A 108 0.23 17.68 6.18
N ALA A 109 1.51 17.32 6.04
CA ALA A 109 2.38 17.02 7.17
C ALA A 109 2.48 18.18 8.17
N ALA A 110 2.61 19.43 7.68
CA ALA A 110 2.71 20.62 8.52
C ALA A 110 1.41 20.98 9.25
N SER A 111 0.26 20.50 8.79
CA SER A 111 -1.07 20.80 9.35
C SER A 111 -1.75 19.60 10.01
N ALA A 112 -1.09 18.43 10.04
CA ALA A 112 -1.65 17.23 10.63
C ALA A 112 -1.76 17.37 12.16
N ASP A 113 -2.93 17.04 12.70
CA ASP A 113 -3.15 16.86 14.12
C ASP A 113 -3.01 15.37 14.46
N GLY A 114 -2.21 15.01 15.46
CA GLY A 114 -2.00 13.63 15.90
C GLY A 114 -0.75 12.99 15.30
N ASP A 115 -0.72 11.65 15.30
CA ASP A 115 0.43 10.89 14.85
C ASP A 115 0.64 10.99 13.33
N LEU A 116 1.90 11.04 12.91
CA LEU A 116 2.26 11.36 11.55
C LEU A 116 3.46 10.52 11.06
N VAL A 117 3.33 9.98 9.87
CA VAL A 117 4.44 9.42 9.08
C VAL A 117 4.61 10.25 7.81
N VAL A 118 5.82 10.77 7.60
CA VAL A 118 6.18 11.49 6.38
C VAL A 118 6.94 10.56 5.44
N VAL A 119 6.36 10.33 4.26
CA VAL A 119 6.87 9.40 3.26
C VAL A 119 7.65 10.14 2.18
N THR A 120 8.87 9.70 1.89
CA THR A 120 9.65 10.15 0.74
C THR A 120 9.43 9.20 -0.44
N LEU A 121 8.84 9.68 -1.54
CA LEU A 121 8.49 8.81 -2.67
C LEU A 121 9.70 8.23 -3.40
N ALA A 122 10.83 8.96 -3.47
CA ALA A 122 12.05 8.49 -4.13
C ALA A 122 12.53 7.15 -3.52
N ALA A 123 12.74 6.16 -4.38
CA ALA A 123 12.98 4.77 -3.97
C ALA A 123 14.23 4.58 -3.12
N LEU A 124 15.30 5.36 -3.38
CA LEU A 124 16.58 5.26 -2.70
C LEU A 124 16.85 6.37 -1.68
N ALA A 125 15.81 7.12 -1.30
CA ALA A 125 15.94 8.13 -0.26
C ALA A 125 16.32 7.46 1.08
N ARG A 126 17.21 8.12 1.82
CA ARG A 126 17.66 7.69 3.16
C ARG A 126 17.10 8.55 4.28
N SER A 127 16.47 9.65 3.94
CA SER A 127 15.76 10.58 4.82
C SER A 127 14.89 11.50 3.97
N HIS A 128 13.92 12.12 4.61
CA HIS A 128 13.18 13.21 3.98
C HIS A 128 14.12 14.38 3.64
N PRO A 129 13.93 15.07 2.49
CA PRO A 129 14.83 16.16 2.05
C PRO A 129 14.80 17.39 2.96
N THR A 130 13.69 17.60 3.66
CA THR A 130 13.51 18.66 4.66
C THR A 130 13.25 18.05 6.04
N PRO A 131 13.50 18.75 7.14
CA PRO A 131 13.14 18.26 8.46
C PRO A 131 11.63 17.99 8.56
N VAL A 132 11.27 16.78 8.99
CA VAL A 132 9.87 16.45 9.28
C VAL A 132 9.38 17.14 10.56
N PRO A 133 8.06 17.34 10.75
CA PRO A 133 7.51 17.89 11.99
C PRO A 133 7.98 17.12 13.23
N ALA A 134 8.10 17.82 14.35
CA ALA A 134 8.54 17.21 15.61
C ALA A 134 7.53 16.12 16.04
N GLY A 135 8.03 14.93 16.37
CA GLY A 135 7.22 13.77 16.71
C GLY A 135 6.74 12.95 15.51
N ALA A 136 6.93 13.42 14.28
CA ALA A 136 6.63 12.64 13.10
C ALA A 136 7.75 11.64 12.77
N MET A 137 7.38 10.46 12.28
CA MET A 137 8.32 9.48 11.74
C MET A 137 8.78 9.90 10.33
N ASP A 138 10.10 10.00 10.10
CA ASP A 138 10.69 10.04 8.77
C ASP A 138 10.80 8.61 8.22
N GLU A 139 9.87 8.23 7.37
CA GLU A 139 9.77 6.85 6.84
C GLU A 139 11.07 6.37 6.20
N ALA A 140 11.70 7.21 5.38
CA ALA A 140 12.92 6.84 4.66
C ALA A 140 14.11 6.57 5.58
N ARG A 141 14.17 7.23 6.75
CA ARG A 141 15.21 7.07 7.74
C ARG A 141 14.94 5.93 8.71
N GLU A 142 13.69 5.76 9.13
CA GLU A 142 13.35 4.99 10.31
C GLU A 142 12.75 3.62 9.99
N LEU A 143 11.93 3.51 8.93
CA LEU A 143 11.19 2.27 8.65
C LEU A 143 12.10 1.07 8.43
N ALA A 144 13.28 1.25 7.83
CA ALA A 144 14.23 0.16 7.58
C ALA A 144 14.77 -0.50 8.85
N THR A 145 14.63 0.14 10.01
CA THR A 145 15.14 -0.35 11.31
C THR A 145 14.22 -1.38 11.98
N TYR A 146 12.94 -1.44 11.58
CA TYR A 146 11.99 -2.41 12.12
C TYR A 146 12.22 -3.82 11.58
N ALA A 147 11.69 -4.81 12.30
CA ALA A 147 11.85 -6.22 11.98
C ALA A 147 11.16 -6.62 10.67
N ASP A 148 11.76 -7.60 9.95
CA ASP A 148 11.21 -8.18 8.70
C ASP A 148 10.12 -9.24 8.96
N ALA A 149 9.82 -9.55 10.23
CA ALA A 149 8.77 -10.46 10.66
C ALA A 149 7.77 -9.71 11.54
N PHE A 150 6.49 -9.98 11.36
CA PHE A 150 5.40 -9.34 12.09
C PHE A 150 4.43 -10.37 12.67
N SER A 151 3.94 -10.12 13.89
CA SER A 151 2.82 -10.83 14.52
C SER A 151 1.88 -9.81 15.15
N PRO A 152 0.60 -9.79 14.78
CA PRO A 152 -0.35 -8.86 15.35
C PRO A 152 -0.62 -9.19 16.82
N TRP A 153 -0.76 -8.17 17.67
CA TRP A 153 -1.17 -8.35 19.06
C TRP A 153 -2.64 -8.73 19.17
N ASP A 154 -3.46 -8.26 18.21
CA ASP A 154 -4.89 -8.52 18.16
C ASP A 154 -5.35 -8.74 16.72
N SER A 155 -6.59 -9.19 16.52
CA SER A 155 -7.16 -9.48 15.20
C SER A 155 -8.50 -8.78 15.04
N PRO A 156 -8.79 -8.20 13.86
CA PRO A 156 -10.07 -7.54 13.63
C PRO A 156 -11.20 -8.55 13.53
N GLY A 157 -12.38 -8.13 13.98
CA GLY A 157 -13.63 -8.85 13.75
C GLY A 157 -14.06 -8.76 12.27
N PRO A 158 -14.91 -9.70 11.79
CA PRO A 158 -15.36 -9.71 10.41
C PRO A 158 -16.13 -8.45 9.99
N GLN A 159 -16.80 -7.81 10.91
CA GLN A 159 -17.61 -6.60 10.67
C GLN A 159 -16.87 -5.30 11.01
N ASP A 160 -15.64 -5.38 11.50
CA ASP A 160 -14.83 -4.19 11.75
C ASP A 160 -14.54 -3.49 10.42
N PRO A 161 -14.49 -2.14 10.40
CA PRO A 161 -14.16 -1.40 9.18
C PRO A 161 -12.72 -1.69 8.77
N ALA A 162 -12.53 -2.12 7.51
CA ALA A 162 -11.23 -2.34 6.91
C ALA A 162 -10.82 -1.21 5.96
N LEU A 163 -11.79 -0.60 5.28
CA LEU A 163 -11.53 0.44 4.29
C LEU A 163 -12.64 1.49 4.32
N VAL A 164 -12.25 2.75 4.33
CA VAL A 164 -13.14 3.92 4.14
C VAL A 164 -12.75 4.64 2.87
N THR A 165 -13.72 4.90 2.01
CA THR A 165 -13.58 5.68 0.77
C THR A 165 -14.77 6.62 0.63
N ARG A 166 -14.75 7.51 -0.35
CA ARG A 166 -15.91 8.36 -0.67
C ARG A 166 -17.18 7.58 -1.00
N ALA A 167 -17.05 6.32 -1.45
CA ALA A 167 -18.20 5.44 -1.72
C ALA A 167 -18.79 4.82 -0.45
N GLY A 168 -18.10 4.88 0.68
CA GLY A 168 -18.54 4.35 1.96
C GLY A 168 -17.50 3.46 2.64
N ARG A 169 -17.99 2.64 3.59
CA ARG A 169 -17.17 1.75 4.41
C ARG A 169 -17.28 0.30 3.93
N THR A 170 -16.16 -0.41 3.96
CA THR A 170 -16.08 -1.84 3.67
C THR A 170 -15.50 -2.56 4.89
N ALA A 171 -16.15 -3.64 5.30
CA ALA A 171 -15.73 -4.45 6.45
C ALA A 171 -14.64 -5.45 6.05
N TYR A 172 -13.98 -6.03 7.06
CA TYR A 172 -12.88 -7.00 6.85
C TYR A 172 -13.32 -8.27 6.12
N ASP A 173 -14.56 -8.73 6.28
CA ASP A 173 -15.08 -9.89 5.55
C ASP A 173 -15.41 -9.63 4.08
N ALA A 174 -15.47 -8.35 3.68
CA ALA A 174 -15.80 -7.91 2.33
C ALA A 174 -14.66 -7.20 1.58
N VAL A 175 -13.57 -6.81 2.27
CA VAL A 175 -12.51 -5.98 1.66
C VAL A 175 -11.68 -6.73 0.62
N VAL A 176 -11.54 -8.05 0.75
CA VAL A 176 -10.87 -8.88 -0.25
C VAL A 176 -11.88 -9.30 -1.31
N PRO A 177 -11.77 -8.80 -2.54
CA PRO A 177 -12.71 -9.15 -3.59
C PRO A 177 -12.51 -10.59 -4.09
N HIS A 178 -13.56 -11.14 -4.69
CA HIS A 178 -13.55 -12.46 -5.35
C HIS A 178 -13.76 -12.26 -6.87
N PRO A 179 -12.75 -11.82 -7.61
CA PRO A 179 -12.88 -11.59 -9.04
C PRO A 179 -12.96 -12.92 -9.82
N ASP A 180 -13.68 -12.92 -10.93
CA ASP A 180 -13.65 -13.99 -11.92
C ASP A 180 -12.45 -13.79 -12.87
N TRP A 181 -11.26 -13.74 -12.29
CA TRP A 181 -10.00 -13.62 -13.04
C TRP A 181 -9.23 -14.93 -13.01
N PRO A 182 -8.54 -15.27 -14.10
CA PRO A 182 -7.65 -16.44 -14.12
C PRO A 182 -6.59 -16.36 -13.02
N SER A 183 -6.24 -17.52 -12.44
CA SER A 183 -5.10 -17.59 -11.50
C SER A 183 -3.83 -17.10 -12.17
N GLY A 184 -3.04 -16.33 -11.44
CA GLY A 184 -1.78 -15.76 -11.94
C GLY A 184 -1.95 -14.53 -12.83
N THR A 185 -3.15 -13.95 -12.93
CA THR A 185 -3.40 -12.71 -13.68
C THR A 185 -2.38 -11.63 -13.33
N ARG A 186 -1.78 -11.02 -14.36
CA ARG A 186 -0.93 -9.82 -14.23
C ARG A 186 -1.74 -8.61 -14.70
N ALA A 187 -2.23 -7.81 -13.75
CA ALA A 187 -3.15 -6.72 -14.03
C ALA A 187 -2.45 -5.37 -14.10
N LEU A 188 -2.87 -4.50 -15.02
CA LEU A 188 -2.56 -3.08 -14.96
C LEU A 188 -3.32 -2.44 -13.80
N ALA A 189 -2.63 -1.66 -12.97
CA ALA A 189 -3.21 -0.81 -11.95
C ALA A 189 -2.81 0.64 -12.23
N ALA A 190 -3.79 1.47 -12.55
CA ALA A 190 -3.63 2.88 -12.82
C ALA A 190 -4.86 3.65 -12.30
N GLY A 191 -4.74 4.95 -12.11
CA GLY A 191 -5.80 5.80 -11.58
C GLY A 191 -5.54 6.27 -10.15
N ASP A 192 -6.60 6.53 -9.40
CA ASP A 192 -6.52 6.94 -8.01
C ASP A 192 -6.13 5.76 -7.08
N LEU A 193 -5.76 6.09 -5.84
CA LEU A 193 -5.32 5.07 -4.88
C LEU A 193 -6.42 4.05 -4.56
N THR A 194 -7.69 4.44 -4.54
CA THR A 194 -8.81 3.52 -4.31
C THR A 194 -8.88 2.46 -5.42
N THR A 195 -8.81 2.89 -6.67
CA THR A 195 -8.81 2.01 -7.85
C THR A 195 -7.61 1.08 -7.84
N VAL A 196 -6.42 1.62 -7.55
CA VAL A 196 -5.17 0.87 -7.51
C VAL A 196 -5.18 -0.20 -6.42
N LEU A 197 -5.62 0.14 -5.20
CA LEU A 197 -5.74 -0.84 -4.10
C LEU A 197 -6.75 -1.94 -4.42
N GLY A 198 -7.90 -1.58 -4.99
CA GLY A 198 -8.92 -2.55 -5.43
C GLY A 198 -8.38 -3.52 -6.49
N THR A 199 -7.67 -3.01 -7.49
CA THR A 199 -7.04 -3.82 -8.55
C THR A 199 -5.95 -4.72 -7.99
N ALA A 200 -5.11 -4.20 -7.07
CA ALA A 200 -4.05 -4.98 -6.44
C ALA A 200 -4.62 -6.15 -5.62
N LEU A 201 -5.63 -5.89 -4.77
CA LEU A 201 -6.28 -6.94 -3.99
C LEU A 201 -6.94 -8.00 -4.89
N LYS A 202 -7.58 -7.60 -6.01
CA LYS A 202 -8.14 -8.54 -6.99
C LYS A 202 -7.06 -9.44 -7.58
N ALA A 203 -5.98 -8.86 -8.09
CA ALA A 203 -4.88 -9.61 -8.70
C ALA A 203 -4.24 -10.56 -7.69
N TRP A 204 -3.89 -10.07 -6.50
CA TRP A 204 -3.27 -10.88 -5.46
C TRP A 204 -4.20 -11.98 -4.93
N SER A 205 -5.53 -11.75 -4.90
CA SER A 205 -6.49 -12.78 -4.46
C SER A 205 -6.57 -13.99 -5.38
N VAL A 206 -6.08 -13.89 -6.62
CA VAL A 206 -5.97 -14.99 -7.59
C VAL A 206 -4.52 -15.40 -7.86
N ASP A 207 -3.62 -15.24 -6.89
CA ASP A 207 -2.18 -15.52 -7.01
C ASP A 207 -1.49 -14.73 -8.12
N GLY A 208 -2.02 -13.58 -8.46
CA GLY A 208 -1.54 -12.71 -9.53
C GLY A 208 -0.51 -11.68 -9.08
N SER A 209 -0.30 -10.70 -9.96
CA SER A 209 0.61 -9.57 -9.76
C SER A 209 0.06 -8.31 -10.41
N VAL A 210 0.58 -7.16 -10.02
CA VAL A 210 0.19 -5.87 -10.61
C VAL A 210 1.37 -5.16 -11.25
N VAL A 211 1.08 -4.46 -12.35
CA VAL A 211 1.91 -3.40 -12.91
C VAL A 211 1.24 -2.08 -12.58
N LEU A 212 1.78 -1.38 -11.61
CA LEU A 212 1.29 -0.08 -11.17
C LEU A 212 1.99 1.01 -11.97
N VAL A 213 1.22 1.88 -12.60
CA VAL A 213 1.76 3.03 -13.32
C VAL A 213 1.13 4.30 -12.78
N ARG A 214 1.97 5.18 -12.22
CA ARG A 214 1.54 6.49 -11.74
C ARG A 214 1.56 7.48 -12.90
N GLU A 215 0.42 8.16 -13.16
CA GLU A 215 0.24 9.12 -14.22
C GLU A 215 0.75 8.59 -15.58
N PRO A 216 0.17 7.49 -16.11
CA PRO A 216 0.69 6.79 -17.28
C PRO A 216 0.80 7.70 -18.51
N ASP A 217 1.96 7.66 -19.19
CA ASP A 217 2.15 8.29 -20.50
C ASP A 217 1.56 7.37 -21.60
N PRO A 218 0.46 7.79 -22.26
CA PRO A 218 -0.21 6.95 -23.27
C PRO A 218 0.73 6.49 -24.39
N SER A 219 1.77 7.26 -24.69
CA SER A 219 2.71 6.92 -25.78
C SER A 219 3.61 5.73 -25.44
N THR A 220 3.88 5.48 -24.18
CA THR A 220 4.76 4.40 -23.71
C THR A 220 3.99 3.14 -23.29
N MET A 221 2.71 3.29 -22.96
CA MET A 221 1.91 2.22 -22.38
C MET A 221 1.82 0.94 -23.23
N PRO A 222 1.57 0.97 -24.55
CA PRO A 222 1.46 -0.27 -25.31
C PRO A 222 2.72 -1.13 -25.27
N ALA A 223 3.90 -0.51 -25.40
CA ALA A 223 5.19 -1.20 -25.34
C ALA A 223 5.46 -1.75 -23.93
N ARG A 224 5.12 -0.94 -22.88
CA ARG A 224 5.28 -1.34 -21.48
C ARG A 224 4.40 -2.53 -21.12
N LEU A 225 3.11 -2.49 -21.46
CA LEU A 225 2.19 -3.59 -21.18
C LEU A 225 2.65 -4.90 -21.83
N ALA A 226 3.13 -4.84 -23.07
CA ALA A 226 3.68 -5.99 -23.76
C ALA A 226 4.96 -6.51 -23.10
N ALA A 227 5.90 -5.61 -22.73
CA ALA A 227 7.16 -5.98 -22.10
C ALA A 227 6.96 -6.57 -20.69
N GLU A 228 5.99 -6.07 -19.93
CA GLU A 228 5.65 -6.57 -18.61
C GLU A 228 4.71 -7.81 -18.65
N GLY A 229 4.25 -8.21 -19.81
CA GLY A 229 3.35 -9.36 -19.95
C GLY A 229 2.02 -9.15 -19.22
N VAL A 230 1.46 -7.95 -19.27
CA VAL A 230 0.15 -7.65 -18.67
C VAL A 230 -0.92 -8.45 -19.40
N THR A 231 -1.71 -9.22 -18.64
CA THR A 231 -2.76 -10.09 -19.17
C THR A 231 -4.17 -9.52 -19.01
N LEU A 232 -4.29 -8.49 -18.17
CA LEU A 232 -5.57 -7.82 -17.91
C LEU A 232 -5.37 -6.32 -17.73
N ASP A 233 -6.10 -5.56 -18.52
CA ASP A 233 -6.27 -4.11 -18.35
C ASP A 233 -7.72 -3.85 -17.94
N PRO A 234 -8.00 -3.52 -16.67
CA PRO A 234 -9.36 -3.32 -16.18
C PRO A 234 -9.89 -1.88 -16.39
N SER A 235 -9.11 -0.99 -17.07
CA SER A 235 -9.46 0.42 -17.32
C SER A 235 -10.56 0.60 -18.38
#